data_4ef3ff052882872c4900920bf9e35f3d
#
_entry.id   4ef3ff052882872c4900920bf9e35f3d
#
_cell.length_a   1.000
_cell.length_b   1.000
_cell.length_c   1.000
_cell.angle_alpha   90.00
_cell.angle_beta   90.00
_cell.angle_gamma   90.00
#
_symmetry.space_group_name_H-M   'P 1'
#
loop_
_entity.id
_entity.type
_entity.pdbx_description
1 polymer ?
#
loop_
_entity_poly.entity_id
_entity_poly.type
_entity_poly.pdbx_seq_one_letter_code
_entity_poly.pdbx_strand_id
1 'polypeptide(L)'
;METTEVTTKTKWTIDPVHSEIGFKVKYLVFTNVRGSFKEFDASIYTTGEDFMTAEIDFWINPASVDTGDEKRDAHLKSADFFDVENFKEINFTANTYENVDNDGSYELYGELTIKGIKKQIKLDVEFGGVVKDPWGNHKAVFNINGKINRKDWGLNWNAALETGGVLVSEDVWINCEVQLMKKS
;
A
#
# COMPACT_ATOMS: atom_id res chain seq x y z
N MET A 1 11.17 -44.04 -1.40
CA MET A 1 10.32 -43.24 -0.52
C MET A 1 10.69 -41.77 -0.68
N GLU A 2 9.88 -41.05 -1.39
CA GLU A 2 10.07 -39.61 -1.48
C GLU A 2 9.62 -38.96 -0.19
N THR A 3 10.55 -38.35 0.52
CA THR A 3 10.22 -37.44 1.59
C THR A 3 9.73 -36.14 0.95
N THR A 4 8.41 -35.98 0.92
CA THR A 4 7.84 -34.68 0.62
C THR A 4 8.19 -33.76 1.80
N GLU A 5 9.14 -32.85 1.59
CA GLU A 5 9.31 -31.74 2.50
C GLU A 5 8.02 -30.91 2.48
N VAL A 6 7.25 -31.01 3.52
CA VAL A 6 6.12 -30.13 3.75
C VAL A 6 6.72 -28.79 4.15
N THR A 7 6.88 -27.91 3.17
CA THR A 7 7.27 -26.52 3.44
C THR A 7 6.13 -25.87 4.18
N THR A 8 6.26 -25.70 5.48
CA THR A 8 5.25 -25.05 6.30
C THR A 8 5.27 -23.55 5.99
N LYS A 9 4.19 -23.06 5.40
CA LYS A 9 4.02 -21.63 5.18
C LYS A 9 3.60 -20.94 6.46
N THR A 10 4.25 -19.84 6.77
CA THR A 10 3.88 -18.97 7.89
C THR A 10 2.92 -17.91 7.39
N LYS A 11 1.78 -17.79 8.06
CA LYS A 11 0.81 -16.73 7.77
C LYS A 11 1.08 -15.52 8.64
N TRP A 12 1.05 -14.35 8.01
CA TRP A 12 1.13 -13.06 8.68
C TRP A 12 -0.14 -12.27 8.41
N THR A 13 -0.59 -11.54 9.42
CA THR A 13 -1.71 -10.61 9.29
C THR A 13 -1.24 -9.21 9.61
N ILE A 14 -1.90 -8.21 9.02
CA ILE A 14 -1.55 -6.82 9.29
C ILE A 14 -2.13 -6.39 10.65
N ASP A 15 -1.32 -5.63 11.40
CA ASP A 15 -1.77 -4.98 12.62
C ASP A 15 -2.30 -3.59 12.27
N PRO A 16 -3.63 -3.38 12.25
CA PRO A 16 -4.19 -2.12 11.79
C PRO A 16 -3.95 -0.95 12.75
N VAL A 17 -3.73 -1.24 14.03
CA VAL A 17 -3.49 -0.20 15.05
C VAL A 17 -2.11 0.42 14.88
N HIS A 18 -1.12 -0.37 14.46
CA HIS A 18 0.26 0.05 14.31
C HIS A 18 0.69 0.18 12.84
N SER A 19 -0.26 0.17 11.92
CA SER A 19 0.03 0.32 10.49
C SER A 19 -0.67 1.56 9.95
N GLU A 20 -0.01 2.25 9.02
CA GLU A 20 -0.57 3.39 8.33
C GLU A 20 -0.38 3.22 6.83
N ILE A 21 -1.48 3.31 6.10
CA ILE A 21 -1.49 3.24 4.64
C ILE A 21 -1.76 4.65 4.11
N GLY A 22 -0.68 5.36 3.82
CA GLY A 22 -0.72 6.77 3.52
C GLY A 22 -0.32 7.11 2.09
N PHE A 23 -0.72 8.29 1.68
CA PHE A 23 -0.34 8.87 0.40
C PHE A 23 -0.20 10.39 0.52
N LYS A 24 0.47 10.97 -0.47
CA LYS A 24 0.67 12.42 -0.56
C LYS A 24 0.53 12.84 -2.02
N VAL A 25 -0.12 13.99 -2.22
CA VAL A 25 -0.17 14.66 -3.52
C VAL A 25 0.24 16.13 -3.36
N LYS A 26 0.66 16.77 -4.44
CA LYS A 26 0.88 18.21 -4.47
C LYS A 26 -0.43 18.91 -4.84
N TYR A 27 -0.75 19.95 -4.10
CA TYR A 27 -1.91 20.82 -4.31
C TYR A 27 -1.42 22.25 -4.51
N LEU A 28 -1.92 22.92 -5.51
CA LEU A 28 -1.45 24.27 -5.91
C LEU A 28 0.07 24.30 -6.12
N VAL A 29 0.61 23.23 -6.76
CA VAL A 29 2.03 23.07 -7.13
C VAL A 29 2.97 22.91 -5.93
N PHE A 30 2.69 23.50 -4.79
CA PHE A 30 3.62 23.62 -3.67
C PHE A 30 3.18 22.87 -2.40
N THR A 31 1.89 22.90 -2.07
CA THR A 31 1.39 22.36 -0.81
C THR A 31 1.20 20.84 -0.88
N ASN A 32 1.65 20.12 0.14
CA ASN A 32 1.40 18.69 0.26
C ASN A 32 0.05 18.44 0.93
N VAL A 33 -0.80 17.65 0.28
CA VAL A 33 -2.01 17.10 0.88
C VAL A 33 -1.72 15.64 1.18
N ARG A 34 -1.81 15.27 2.45
CA ARG A 34 -1.61 13.90 2.93
C ARG A 34 -2.95 13.28 3.28
N GLY A 35 -3.06 12.00 2.97
CA GLY A 35 -4.21 11.21 3.35
C GLY A 35 -3.81 9.81 3.72
N SER A 36 -4.75 9.09 4.30
CA SER A 36 -4.59 7.69 4.63
C SER A 36 -5.91 6.95 4.45
N PHE A 37 -5.82 5.63 4.37
CA PHE A 37 -6.98 4.75 4.39
C PHE A 37 -7.07 4.11 5.76
N LYS A 38 -8.24 4.18 6.38
CA LYS A 38 -8.44 3.68 7.75
C LYS A 38 -8.86 2.23 7.81
N GLU A 39 -9.36 1.68 6.71
CA GLU A 39 -9.81 0.30 6.62
C GLU A 39 -9.06 -0.46 5.52
N PHE A 40 -8.30 -1.43 5.93
CA PHE A 40 -7.46 -2.27 5.05
C PHE A 40 -7.20 -3.60 5.72
N ASP A 41 -6.81 -4.60 4.94
CA ASP A 41 -6.37 -5.90 5.46
C ASP A 41 -5.38 -6.55 4.50
N ALA A 42 -4.70 -7.58 4.97
CA ALA A 42 -3.73 -8.31 4.16
C ALA A 42 -3.64 -9.76 4.60
N SER A 43 -3.37 -10.63 3.62
CA SER A 43 -2.95 -12.01 3.85
C SER A 43 -1.58 -12.18 3.25
N ILE A 44 -0.60 -12.53 4.07
CA ILE A 44 0.79 -12.69 3.65
C ILE A 44 1.29 -14.05 4.12
N TYR A 45 1.87 -14.80 3.19
CA TYR A 45 2.45 -16.12 3.47
C TYR A 45 3.92 -16.10 3.14
N THR A 46 4.74 -16.59 4.07
CA THR A 46 6.19 -16.74 3.88
C THR A 46 6.62 -18.19 4.17
N THR A 47 7.77 -18.58 3.64
CA THR A 47 8.45 -19.80 4.06
C THR A 47 9.28 -19.46 5.30
N GLY A 48 8.87 -19.99 6.47
CA GLY A 48 9.46 -19.57 7.73
C GLY A 48 9.25 -18.07 7.97
N GLU A 49 10.32 -17.34 8.28
CA GLU A 49 10.30 -15.89 8.46
C GLU A 49 11.03 -15.16 7.31
N ASP A 50 11.17 -15.81 6.15
CA ASP A 50 11.85 -15.24 4.99
C ASP A 50 10.87 -14.46 4.11
N PHE A 51 10.92 -13.13 4.19
CA PHE A 51 10.04 -12.24 3.42
C PHE A 51 10.38 -12.18 1.93
N MET A 52 11.52 -12.71 1.51
CA MET A 52 11.83 -12.88 0.08
C MET A 52 11.01 -14.01 -0.55
N THR A 53 10.32 -14.81 0.26
CA THR A 53 9.37 -15.83 -0.18
C THR A 53 7.92 -15.38 -0.08
N ALA A 54 7.67 -14.15 0.33
CA ALA A 54 6.33 -13.66 0.65
C ALA A 54 5.39 -13.65 -0.55
N GLU A 55 4.21 -14.21 -0.36
CA GLU A 55 3.07 -14.05 -1.25
C GLU A 55 2.12 -13.07 -0.60
N ILE A 56 1.90 -11.92 -1.24
CA ILE A 56 1.17 -10.79 -0.67
C ILE A 56 -0.16 -10.62 -1.38
N ASP A 57 -1.23 -10.58 -0.60
CA ASP A 57 -2.56 -10.15 -1.03
C ASP A 57 -3.02 -9.08 -0.04
N PHE A 58 -3.14 -7.85 -0.53
CA PHE A 58 -3.46 -6.68 0.27
C PHE A 58 -4.64 -5.95 -0.35
N TRP A 59 -5.58 -5.52 0.49
CA TRP A 59 -6.72 -4.75 0.03
C TRP A 59 -7.00 -3.55 0.94
N ILE A 60 -7.59 -2.53 0.34
CA ILE A 60 -8.00 -1.28 0.98
C ILE A 60 -9.46 -1.03 0.65
N ASN A 61 -10.23 -0.58 1.63
CA ASN A 61 -11.54 0.00 1.39
C ASN A 61 -11.36 1.48 1.00
N PRO A 62 -11.57 1.86 -0.27
CA PRO A 62 -11.37 3.25 -0.70
C PRO A 62 -12.33 4.23 -0.03
N ALA A 63 -13.49 3.77 0.45
CA ALA A 63 -14.41 4.61 1.22
C ALA A 63 -13.86 5.03 2.58
N SER A 64 -12.77 4.40 3.05
CA SER A 64 -12.12 4.74 4.31
C SER A 64 -11.07 5.86 4.19
N VAL A 65 -10.97 6.50 3.03
CA VAL A 65 -10.02 7.59 2.81
C VAL A 65 -10.27 8.75 3.78
N ASP A 66 -9.19 9.26 4.35
CA ASP A 66 -9.22 10.36 5.32
C ASP A 66 -8.05 11.30 5.04
N THR A 67 -8.37 12.53 4.64
CA THR A 67 -7.38 13.59 4.42
C THR A 67 -7.50 14.72 5.44
N GLY A 68 -8.40 14.56 6.45
CA GLY A 68 -8.65 15.57 7.46
C GLY A 68 -9.67 16.63 7.07
N ASP A 69 -10.34 16.48 5.92
CA ASP A 69 -11.36 17.40 5.42
C ASP A 69 -12.52 16.61 4.83
N GLU A 70 -13.70 16.73 5.41
CA GLU A 70 -14.87 15.95 5.02
C GLU A 70 -15.31 16.21 3.57
N LYS A 71 -15.22 17.44 3.09
CA LYS A 71 -15.60 17.81 1.72
C LYS A 71 -14.64 17.19 0.71
N ARG A 72 -13.36 17.26 1.01
CA ARG A 72 -12.32 16.65 0.16
C ARG A 72 -12.48 15.14 0.15
N ASP A 73 -12.70 14.53 1.30
CA ASP A 73 -12.91 13.08 1.39
C ASP A 73 -14.15 12.63 0.63
N ALA A 74 -15.24 13.38 0.69
CA ALA A 74 -16.44 13.12 -0.10
C ALA A 74 -16.16 13.19 -1.61
N HIS A 75 -15.36 14.15 -2.04
CA HIS A 75 -14.96 14.30 -3.45
C HIS A 75 -14.08 13.13 -3.91
N LEU A 76 -13.14 12.68 -3.06
CA LEU A 76 -12.29 11.52 -3.36
C LEU A 76 -13.10 10.24 -3.51
N LYS A 77 -14.21 10.10 -2.78
CA LYS A 77 -15.11 8.94 -2.89
C LYS A 77 -16.01 8.98 -4.10
N SER A 78 -16.16 10.15 -4.74
CA SER A 78 -17.04 10.36 -5.87
C SER A 78 -16.51 9.73 -7.16
N ALA A 79 -17.34 9.76 -8.20
CA ALA A 79 -16.99 9.26 -9.53
C ALA A 79 -15.80 10.01 -10.16
N ASP A 80 -15.47 11.21 -9.67
CA ASP A 80 -14.28 11.96 -10.11
C ASP A 80 -12.97 11.27 -9.72
N PHE A 81 -12.98 10.44 -8.67
CA PHE A 81 -11.80 9.76 -8.15
C PHE A 81 -12.05 8.26 -7.98
N PHE A 82 -12.23 7.80 -6.73
CA PHE A 82 -12.29 6.36 -6.43
C PHE A 82 -13.61 5.70 -6.81
N ASP A 83 -14.67 6.47 -6.96
CA ASP A 83 -16.00 5.94 -7.32
C ASP A 83 -16.40 4.75 -6.43
N VAL A 84 -16.44 4.98 -5.14
CA VAL A 84 -16.57 3.92 -4.14
C VAL A 84 -17.91 3.19 -4.19
N GLU A 85 -18.92 3.76 -4.83
CA GLU A 85 -20.20 3.08 -5.03
C GLU A 85 -20.09 1.92 -6.01
N ASN A 86 -19.25 2.05 -7.03
CA ASN A 86 -19.04 1.05 -8.07
C ASN A 86 -17.79 0.19 -7.83
N PHE A 87 -16.79 0.71 -7.10
CA PHE A 87 -15.54 0.02 -6.83
C PHE A 87 -15.32 -0.03 -5.33
N LYS A 88 -15.52 -1.20 -4.74
CA LYS A 88 -15.48 -1.39 -3.28
C LYS A 88 -14.11 -1.66 -2.73
N GLU A 89 -13.13 -1.91 -3.59
CA GLU A 89 -11.83 -2.39 -3.18
C GLU A 89 -10.71 -1.85 -4.07
N ILE A 90 -9.60 -1.46 -3.42
CA ILE A 90 -8.29 -1.30 -4.04
C ILE A 90 -7.49 -2.54 -3.64
N ASN A 91 -6.86 -3.21 -4.59
CA ASN A 91 -6.13 -4.45 -4.34
C ASN A 91 -4.68 -4.35 -4.80
N PHE A 92 -3.79 -4.95 -4.03
CA PHE A 92 -2.37 -5.07 -4.37
C PHE A 92 -1.91 -6.51 -4.13
N THR A 93 -1.35 -7.12 -5.16
CA THR A 93 -0.77 -8.47 -5.07
C THR A 93 0.69 -8.43 -5.52
N ALA A 94 1.55 -9.12 -4.79
CA ALA A 94 2.98 -9.14 -5.09
C ALA A 94 3.64 -10.42 -4.65
N ASN A 95 4.67 -10.83 -5.42
CA ASN A 95 5.52 -11.97 -5.08
C ASN A 95 6.93 -11.86 -5.68
N THR A 96 7.31 -10.68 -6.17
CA THR A 96 8.58 -10.47 -6.86
C THR A 96 9.41 -9.40 -6.14
N TYR A 97 10.65 -9.74 -5.84
CA TYR A 97 11.59 -8.92 -5.08
C TYR A 97 12.90 -8.79 -5.86
N GLU A 98 13.43 -7.57 -5.95
CA GLU A 98 14.67 -7.27 -6.64
C GLU A 98 15.55 -6.32 -5.82
N ASN A 99 16.83 -6.25 -6.17
CA ASN A 99 17.80 -5.32 -5.60
C ASN A 99 17.84 -5.36 -4.07
N VAL A 100 17.90 -6.58 -3.52
CA VAL A 100 17.94 -6.80 -2.06
C VAL A 100 19.31 -6.38 -1.53
N ASP A 101 19.33 -5.39 -0.63
CA ASP A 101 20.53 -4.91 0.03
C ASP A 101 20.75 -5.59 1.39
N ASN A 102 22.00 -5.50 1.88
CA ASN A 102 22.38 -6.07 3.17
C ASN A 102 21.75 -5.35 4.36
N ASP A 103 21.22 -4.15 4.16
CA ASP A 103 20.57 -3.35 5.20
C ASP A 103 19.05 -3.64 5.31
N GLY A 104 18.53 -4.60 4.55
CA GLY A 104 17.12 -4.96 4.54
C GLY A 104 16.26 -4.20 3.53
N SER A 105 16.86 -3.35 2.70
CA SER A 105 16.15 -2.63 1.65
C SER A 105 16.00 -3.48 0.40
N TYR A 106 14.84 -3.40 -0.27
CA TYR A 106 14.61 -4.08 -1.54
C TYR A 106 13.50 -3.40 -2.34
N GLU A 107 13.39 -3.77 -3.60
CA GLU A 107 12.30 -3.34 -4.48
C GLU A 107 11.24 -4.43 -4.57
N LEU A 108 10.00 -4.06 -4.33
CA LEU A 108 8.83 -4.94 -4.42
C LEU A 108 8.06 -4.61 -5.68
N TYR A 109 7.90 -5.60 -6.55
CA TYR A 109 7.09 -5.48 -7.76
C TYR A 109 5.76 -6.18 -7.57
N GLY A 110 4.68 -5.49 -7.86
CA GLY A 110 3.36 -6.05 -7.72
C GLY A 110 2.35 -5.39 -8.64
N GLU A 111 1.13 -5.90 -8.59
CA GLU A 111 0.01 -5.39 -9.38
C GLU A 111 -0.95 -4.64 -8.48
N LEU A 112 -1.15 -3.36 -8.78
CA LEU A 112 -2.09 -2.49 -8.09
C LEU A 112 -3.34 -2.31 -8.95
N THR A 113 -4.48 -2.64 -8.38
CA THR A 113 -5.78 -2.50 -9.03
C THR A 113 -6.57 -1.38 -8.35
N ILE A 114 -6.88 -0.33 -9.11
CA ILE A 114 -7.74 0.78 -8.69
C ILE A 114 -8.80 0.98 -9.76
N LYS A 115 -10.06 1.12 -9.36
CA LYS A 115 -11.20 1.29 -10.30
C LYS A 115 -11.23 0.22 -11.39
N GLY A 116 -10.91 -1.01 -11.01
CA GLY A 116 -10.89 -2.14 -11.93
C GLY A 116 -9.72 -2.16 -12.91
N ILE A 117 -8.80 -1.21 -12.85
CA ILE A 117 -7.62 -1.13 -13.72
C ILE A 117 -6.41 -1.66 -12.97
N LYS A 118 -5.78 -2.69 -13.53
CA LYS A 118 -4.60 -3.35 -12.96
C LYS A 118 -3.34 -2.88 -13.67
N LYS A 119 -2.38 -2.37 -12.90
CA LYS A 119 -1.07 -1.95 -13.41
C LYS A 119 0.03 -2.47 -12.51
N GLN A 120 1.15 -2.84 -13.12
CA GLN A 120 2.35 -3.19 -12.35
C GLN A 120 3.02 -1.93 -11.79
N ILE A 121 3.38 -2.00 -10.51
CA ILE A 121 4.11 -0.92 -9.84
C ILE A 121 5.33 -1.46 -9.12
N LYS A 122 6.23 -0.54 -8.78
CA LYS A 122 7.41 -0.81 -7.95
C LYS A 122 7.28 -0.02 -6.65
N LEU A 123 7.53 -0.70 -5.53
CA LEU A 123 7.60 -0.08 -4.21
C LEU A 123 8.99 -0.29 -3.62
N ASP A 124 9.51 0.75 -2.99
CA ASP A 124 10.76 0.65 -2.23
C ASP A 124 10.43 0.26 -0.80
N VAL A 125 11.00 -0.83 -0.33
CA VAL A 125 10.71 -1.42 0.97
C VAL A 125 11.96 -1.45 1.83
N GLU A 126 11.82 -0.95 3.06
CA GLU A 126 12.81 -1.14 4.13
C GLU A 126 12.24 -2.11 5.15
N PHE A 127 12.93 -3.24 5.33
CA PHE A 127 12.55 -4.25 6.31
C PHE A 127 13.32 -4.03 7.60
N GLY A 128 12.62 -3.73 8.69
CA GLY A 128 13.22 -3.45 9.99
C GLY A 128 13.47 -4.70 10.86
N GLY A 129 13.17 -5.89 10.34
CA GLY A 129 13.36 -7.14 11.06
C GLY A 129 12.09 -7.66 11.71
N VAL A 130 12.22 -8.82 12.36
CA VAL A 130 11.17 -9.43 13.18
C VAL A 130 11.50 -9.15 14.64
N VAL A 131 10.57 -8.51 15.34
CA VAL A 131 10.72 -8.15 16.75
C VAL A 131 9.64 -8.83 17.59
N LYS A 132 9.97 -9.15 18.82
CA LYS A 132 9.00 -9.69 19.78
C LYS A 132 8.51 -8.54 20.65
N ASP A 133 7.20 -8.30 20.66
CA ASP A 133 6.62 -7.25 21.50
C ASP A 133 6.53 -7.71 22.97
N PRO A 134 6.17 -6.79 23.91
CA PRO A 134 6.08 -7.15 25.34
C PRO A 134 5.03 -8.22 25.64
N TRP A 135 4.08 -8.45 24.73
CA TRP A 135 3.01 -9.44 24.91
C TRP A 135 3.29 -10.77 24.22
N GLY A 136 4.52 -10.95 23.70
CA GLY A 136 4.95 -12.19 23.09
C GLY A 136 4.62 -12.37 21.62
N ASN A 137 4.10 -11.33 20.96
CA ASN A 137 3.82 -11.37 19.51
C ASN A 137 5.09 -11.15 18.70
N HIS A 138 5.28 -11.96 17.66
CA HIS A 138 6.34 -11.75 16.68
C HIS A 138 5.80 -10.82 15.60
N LYS A 139 6.43 -9.66 15.44
CA LYS A 139 6.05 -8.64 14.49
C LYS A 139 7.15 -8.37 13.48
N ALA A 140 6.79 -8.32 12.20
CA ALA A 140 7.67 -7.86 11.15
C ALA A 140 7.32 -6.41 10.82
N VAL A 141 8.33 -5.54 10.73
CA VAL A 141 8.14 -4.10 10.57
C VAL A 141 8.72 -3.63 9.24
N PHE A 142 7.96 -2.78 8.55
CA PHE A 142 8.30 -2.32 7.20
C PHE A 142 8.01 -0.83 7.02
N ASN A 143 8.90 -0.13 6.30
CA ASN A 143 8.61 1.16 5.68
C ASN A 143 8.50 0.95 4.17
N ILE A 144 7.44 1.46 3.56
CA ILE A 144 7.15 1.25 2.14
C ILE A 144 6.91 2.61 1.49
N ASN A 145 7.65 2.90 0.43
CA ASN A 145 7.55 4.13 -0.32
C ASN A 145 7.45 3.84 -1.81
N GLY A 146 6.71 4.66 -2.52
CA GLY A 146 6.61 4.57 -3.97
C GLY A 146 6.03 5.83 -4.57
N LYS A 147 6.14 5.94 -5.88
CA LYS A 147 5.53 7.02 -6.65
C LYS A 147 4.79 6.41 -7.83
N ILE A 148 3.52 6.78 -7.99
CA ILE A 148 2.69 6.35 -9.09
C ILE A 148 2.08 7.57 -9.79
N ASN A 149 1.70 7.39 -11.06
CA ASN A 149 0.91 8.39 -11.78
C ASN A 149 -0.56 7.97 -11.72
N ARG A 150 -1.40 8.78 -11.07
CA ARG A 150 -2.82 8.46 -10.86
C ARG A 150 -3.62 8.31 -12.16
N LYS A 151 -3.18 8.95 -13.24
CA LYS A 151 -3.84 8.84 -14.55
C LYS A 151 -3.77 7.43 -15.13
N ASP A 152 -2.77 6.64 -14.75
CA ASP A 152 -2.65 5.25 -15.20
C ASP A 152 -3.87 4.40 -14.78
N TRP A 153 -4.57 4.81 -13.73
CA TRP A 153 -5.79 4.14 -13.23
C TRP A 153 -7.07 4.93 -13.54
N GLY A 154 -7.00 5.90 -14.45
CA GLY A 154 -8.18 6.68 -14.81
C GLY A 154 -8.59 7.73 -13.79
N LEU A 155 -7.74 8.05 -12.83
CA LEU A 155 -7.98 9.10 -11.84
C LEU A 155 -7.57 10.45 -12.43
N ASN A 156 -8.37 10.97 -13.36
CA ASN A 156 -8.00 12.06 -14.25
C ASN A 156 -8.49 13.44 -13.81
N TRP A 157 -9.36 13.50 -12.80
CA TRP A 157 -9.93 14.78 -12.40
C TRP A 157 -8.85 15.80 -12.05
N ASN A 158 -9.02 17.01 -12.56
CA ASN A 158 -8.14 18.13 -12.25
C ASN A 158 -8.83 19.45 -12.60
N ALA A 159 -8.20 20.55 -12.21
CA ALA A 159 -8.63 21.88 -12.59
C ALA A 159 -7.42 22.69 -13.04
N ALA A 160 -7.56 23.48 -14.10
CA ALA A 160 -6.53 24.37 -14.56
C ALA A 160 -6.45 25.60 -13.67
N LEU A 161 -5.23 26.05 -13.38
CA LEU A 161 -4.97 27.27 -12.64
C LEU A 161 -4.81 28.47 -13.58
N GLU A 162 -5.29 29.64 -13.18
CA GLU A 162 -5.15 30.89 -13.96
C GLU A 162 -3.68 31.25 -14.20
N THR A 163 -2.81 30.90 -13.25
CA THR A 163 -1.36 31.16 -13.34
C THR A 163 -0.60 30.14 -14.19
N GLY A 164 -1.31 29.19 -14.81
CA GLY A 164 -0.74 28.02 -15.48
C GLY A 164 -0.55 26.84 -14.54
N GLY A 165 -0.51 25.63 -15.10
CA GLY A 165 -0.43 24.39 -14.34
C GLY A 165 -1.78 23.88 -13.89
N VAL A 166 -1.76 22.88 -13.02
CA VAL A 166 -2.94 22.15 -12.57
C VAL A 166 -3.05 22.17 -11.05
N LEU A 167 -4.27 21.99 -10.55
CA LEU A 167 -4.59 22.05 -9.12
C LEU A 167 -3.95 20.92 -8.33
N VAL A 168 -4.02 19.69 -8.84
CA VAL A 168 -3.56 18.47 -8.17
C VAL A 168 -2.52 17.79 -9.05
N SER A 169 -1.41 17.36 -8.45
CA SER A 169 -0.36 16.65 -9.18
C SER A 169 -0.85 15.30 -9.73
N GLU A 170 -0.27 14.90 -10.86
CA GLU A 170 -0.50 13.58 -11.43
C GLU A 170 0.23 12.50 -10.64
N ASP A 171 1.37 12.85 -10.05
CA ASP A 171 2.13 11.97 -9.19
C ASP A 171 1.48 11.86 -7.82
N VAL A 172 1.40 10.62 -7.33
CA VAL A 172 0.98 10.29 -5.98
C VAL A 172 2.14 9.56 -5.31
N TRP A 173 2.58 10.07 -4.17
CA TRP A 173 3.61 9.42 -3.36
C TRP A 173 2.92 8.50 -2.35
N ILE A 174 3.33 7.24 -2.35
CA ILE A 174 2.86 6.23 -1.41
C ILE A 174 3.83 6.21 -0.24
N ASN A 175 3.32 6.29 0.97
CA ASN A 175 4.11 6.21 2.18
C ASN A 175 3.36 5.38 3.22
N CYS A 176 3.86 4.19 3.49
CA CYS A 176 3.22 3.25 4.41
C CYS A 176 4.18 2.79 5.47
N GLU A 177 3.68 2.70 6.69
CA GLU A 177 4.35 1.99 7.79
C GLU A 177 3.49 0.77 8.10
N VAL A 178 4.07 -0.42 8.01
CA VAL A 178 3.32 -1.66 8.14
C VAL A 178 3.96 -2.54 9.21
N GLN A 179 3.13 -3.02 10.13
CA GLN A 179 3.50 -4.06 11.07
C GLN A 179 2.64 -5.30 10.80
N LEU A 180 3.31 -6.42 10.62
CA LEU A 180 2.67 -7.70 10.41
C LEU A 180 2.83 -8.56 11.65
N MET A 181 1.77 -9.27 12.03
CA MET A 181 1.80 -10.23 13.15
C MET A 181 1.84 -11.64 12.62
N LYS A 182 2.77 -12.43 13.16
CA LYS A 182 2.86 -13.86 12.86
C LYS A 182 1.69 -14.60 13.50
N LYS A 183 0.99 -15.37 12.70
CA LYS A 183 -0.05 -16.27 13.18
C LYS A 183 0.57 -17.58 13.68
N SER A 184 0.13 -17.99 14.84
CA SER A 184 0.52 -19.28 15.42
C SER A 184 -0.31 -20.43 14.84
#